data_e54d47ddad8317c71c3cf18348181c5e
#
_entry.id   e54d47ddad8317c71c3cf18348181c5e
#
_cell.length_a   1.000
_cell.length_b   1.000
_cell.length_c   1.000
_cell.angle_alpha   90.00
_cell.angle_beta   90.00
_cell.angle_gamma   90.00
#
_symmetry.space_group_name_H-M   'P 1'
#
loop_
_entity.id
_entity.type
_entity.pdbx_description
1 polymer ?
#
loop_
_entity_poly.entity_id
_entity_poly.type
_entity_poly.pdbx_seq_one_letter_code
_entity_poly.pdbx_strand_id
1 'polypeptide(L)'
;TLRRLQAQAEPSLKQVINATGVILHTNLGRSALAPQAVTAVENAAKGYSTLEYDLTTMQRGSRHSHCEELICTLTGAEAAIAVNNNAAAVMMVLNEFARNRQAVISRGELIEIGGSFRIPDIMDFSNAHMVEVGTTNKTHPSDYESAITSDTAMLLKVHTSNYRLIGFTESVEAKELKAIAARENERRSGTGGEDLLVYEDLGSGMLLPLRGLEGYGEPTVTEALEGCDLVSFSGDKLLGGPQAGIIVGNKCLIDRLKKNPLARALRLDKMTIAALEATLRLYLDPEKAHEHIPTLHMLTAPVEAVEEQAESLRKAVSASVPEGSCR
;
A
#
# COMPACT_ATOMS: atom_id res chain seq x y z
N THR A 1 -2.76 -34.47 -29.19
CA THR A 1 -2.09 -33.99 -30.40
C THR A 1 -0.92 -33.06 -30.08
N LEU A 2 0.03 -32.90 -31.01
CA LEU A 2 1.26 -32.10 -30.84
C LEU A 2 0.98 -30.67 -30.33
N ARG A 3 -0.03 -29.98 -30.87
CA ARG A 3 -0.48 -28.65 -30.40
C ARG A 3 -0.85 -28.61 -28.91
N ARG A 4 -1.47 -29.67 -28.40
CA ARG A 4 -1.88 -29.73 -26.98
C ARG A 4 -0.68 -29.96 -26.06
N LEU A 5 0.30 -30.75 -26.51
CA LEU A 5 1.57 -30.96 -25.81
C LEU A 5 2.44 -29.68 -25.81
N GLN A 6 2.52 -28.97 -26.95
CA GLN A 6 3.21 -27.68 -27.04
C GLN A 6 2.59 -26.63 -26.11
N ALA A 7 1.25 -26.52 -26.10
CA ALA A 7 0.53 -25.61 -25.19
C ALA A 7 0.73 -25.96 -23.71
N GLN A 8 0.93 -27.25 -23.38
CA GLN A 8 1.23 -27.68 -22.00
C GLN A 8 2.70 -27.45 -21.60
N ALA A 9 3.61 -27.38 -22.56
CA ALA A 9 5.02 -27.14 -22.32
C ALA A 9 5.36 -25.65 -22.12
N GLU A 10 4.49 -24.74 -22.58
CA GLU A 10 4.69 -23.30 -22.41
C GLU A 10 4.23 -22.83 -21.03
N PRO A 11 4.99 -21.92 -20.38
CA PRO A 11 4.51 -21.26 -19.16
C PRO A 11 3.19 -20.52 -19.40
N SER A 12 2.24 -20.61 -18.46
CA SER A 12 0.97 -19.89 -18.52
C SER A 12 1.16 -18.39 -18.25
N LEU A 13 2.08 -18.02 -17.34
CA LEU A 13 2.45 -16.63 -17.06
C LEU A 13 3.49 -16.19 -18.10
N LYS A 14 3.11 -15.24 -18.95
CA LYS A 14 3.94 -14.75 -20.05
C LYS A 14 4.23 -13.26 -19.89
N GLN A 15 5.40 -12.84 -20.30
CA GLN A 15 5.70 -11.42 -20.45
C GLN A 15 4.85 -10.83 -21.59
N VAL A 16 4.34 -9.62 -21.36
CA VAL A 16 3.53 -8.87 -22.31
C VAL A 16 4.02 -7.43 -22.41
N ILE A 17 3.67 -6.76 -23.51
CA ILE A 17 3.91 -5.33 -23.67
C ILE A 17 2.68 -4.59 -23.15
N ASN A 18 2.87 -3.69 -22.20
CA ASN A 18 1.80 -2.82 -21.72
C ASN A 18 1.65 -1.61 -22.65
N ALA A 19 0.64 -1.64 -23.50
CA ALA A 19 0.27 -0.54 -24.38
C ALA A 19 -1.10 0.05 -24.03
N THR A 20 -1.53 -0.03 -22.77
CA THR A 20 -2.85 0.41 -22.31
C THR A 20 -2.92 1.88 -21.94
N GLY A 21 -1.77 2.54 -21.74
CA GLY A 21 -1.69 3.90 -21.19
C GLY A 21 -1.83 3.96 -19.66
N VAL A 22 -1.93 2.81 -18.96
CA VAL A 22 -2.04 2.72 -17.50
C VAL A 22 -0.79 2.06 -16.94
N ILE A 23 0.08 2.83 -16.29
CA ILE A 23 1.37 2.34 -15.77
C ILE A 23 1.16 1.24 -14.72
N LEU A 24 0.32 1.48 -13.71
CA LEU A 24 -0.01 0.52 -12.65
C LEU A 24 -1.25 -0.31 -12.99
N HIS A 25 -1.20 -1.04 -14.11
CA HIS A 25 -2.33 -1.83 -14.58
C HIS A 25 -2.51 -3.11 -13.76
N THR A 26 -3.64 -3.23 -13.05
CA THR A 26 -3.94 -4.35 -12.14
C THR A 26 -3.79 -5.72 -12.80
N ASN A 27 -4.34 -5.90 -14.01
CA ASN A 27 -4.34 -7.20 -14.69
C ASN A 27 -3.00 -7.54 -15.34
N LEU A 28 -2.06 -6.58 -15.41
CA LEU A 28 -0.72 -6.77 -15.98
C LEU A 28 0.39 -6.85 -14.91
N GLY A 29 0.02 -7.02 -13.64
CA GLY A 29 0.95 -7.27 -12.54
C GLY A 29 1.39 -6.03 -11.78
N ARG A 30 0.80 -4.84 -12.06
CA ARG A 30 1.11 -3.55 -11.39
C ARG A 30 2.56 -3.11 -11.61
N SER A 31 3.32 -2.78 -10.53
CA SER A 31 4.69 -2.28 -10.65
C SER A 31 5.67 -3.36 -11.11
N ALA A 32 6.55 -3.01 -12.04
CA ALA A 32 7.72 -3.81 -12.36
C ALA A 32 8.83 -3.53 -11.33
N LEU A 33 9.58 -4.57 -10.97
CA LEU A 33 10.69 -4.44 -10.03
C LEU A 33 11.91 -3.77 -10.67
N ALA A 34 12.62 -2.98 -9.88
CA ALA A 34 13.93 -2.46 -10.26
C ALA A 34 14.94 -3.62 -10.48
N PRO A 35 15.94 -3.47 -11.39
CA PRO A 35 16.95 -4.50 -11.64
C PRO A 35 17.66 -4.98 -10.37
N GLN A 36 17.91 -4.08 -9.42
CA GLN A 36 18.52 -4.39 -8.12
C GLN A 36 17.63 -5.34 -7.29
N ALA A 37 16.30 -5.11 -7.32
CA ALA A 37 15.34 -5.97 -6.63
C ALA A 37 15.23 -7.35 -7.30
N VAL A 38 15.26 -7.42 -8.63
CA VAL A 38 15.31 -8.69 -9.38
C VAL A 38 16.55 -9.48 -9.00
N THR A 39 17.71 -8.84 -8.97
CA THR A 39 18.99 -9.49 -8.57
C THR A 39 18.91 -10.01 -7.13
N ALA A 40 18.31 -9.25 -6.21
CA ALA A 40 18.12 -9.67 -4.82
C ALA A 40 17.21 -10.91 -4.73
N VAL A 41 16.13 -10.97 -5.50
CA VAL A 41 15.24 -12.15 -5.60
C VAL A 41 16.01 -13.37 -6.09
N GLU A 42 16.78 -13.23 -7.17
CA GLU A 42 17.59 -14.33 -7.70
C GLU A 42 18.57 -14.88 -6.66
N ASN A 43 19.28 -13.99 -5.94
CA ASN A 43 20.23 -14.39 -4.90
C ASN A 43 19.52 -15.10 -3.74
N ALA A 44 18.38 -14.61 -3.29
CA ALA A 44 17.58 -15.24 -2.24
C ALA A 44 17.04 -16.62 -2.69
N ALA A 45 16.69 -16.78 -3.97
CA ALA A 45 16.14 -18.02 -4.51
C ALA A 45 17.20 -19.12 -4.66
N LYS A 46 18.45 -18.77 -5.00
CA LYS A 46 19.52 -19.71 -5.33
C LYS A 46 20.07 -20.50 -4.15
N GLY A 47 19.81 -20.08 -2.89
CA GLY A 47 20.42 -20.74 -1.74
C GLY A 47 19.69 -20.56 -0.42
N TYR A 48 20.37 -20.94 0.64
CA TYR A 48 19.95 -20.64 2.02
C TYR A 48 20.15 -19.15 2.31
N SER A 49 19.34 -18.61 3.22
CA SER A 49 19.42 -17.19 3.61
C SER A 49 19.22 -17.03 5.12
N THR A 50 19.58 -15.87 5.62
CA THR A 50 19.46 -15.47 7.02
C THR A 50 18.04 -15.06 7.41
N LEU A 51 17.03 -15.50 6.69
CA LEU A 51 15.64 -15.06 6.82
C LEU A 51 15.13 -14.93 8.26
N GLU A 52 15.41 -15.92 9.11
CA GLU A 52 15.08 -15.91 10.55
C GLU A 52 16.31 -16.32 11.38
N TYR A 53 17.49 -15.88 10.96
CA TYR A 53 18.75 -16.19 11.65
C TYR A 53 19.61 -14.94 11.78
N ASP A 54 19.92 -14.56 13.00
CA ASP A 54 20.79 -13.43 13.32
C ASP A 54 22.25 -13.90 13.38
N LEU A 55 23.08 -13.43 12.44
CA LEU A 55 24.50 -13.78 12.36
C LEU A 55 25.34 -13.19 13.52
N THR A 56 24.88 -12.12 14.15
CA THR A 56 25.59 -11.46 15.25
C THR A 56 25.43 -12.23 16.54
N THR A 57 24.20 -12.64 16.85
CA THR A 57 23.88 -13.38 18.07
C THR A 57 23.94 -14.90 17.88
N MET A 58 24.05 -15.36 16.64
CA MET A 58 23.99 -16.79 16.25
C MET A 58 22.71 -17.48 16.73
N GLN A 59 21.60 -16.74 16.79
CA GLN A 59 20.31 -17.20 17.28
C GLN A 59 19.19 -16.95 16.27
N ARG A 60 18.00 -17.43 16.59
CA ARG A 60 16.81 -17.16 15.81
C ARG A 60 16.46 -15.66 15.84
N GLY A 61 16.44 -15.03 14.67
CA GLY A 61 16.00 -13.66 14.47
C GLY A 61 14.55 -13.55 14.01
N SER A 62 14.12 -12.32 13.73
CA SER A 62 12.82 -11.99 13.15
C SER A 62 12.97 -11.66 11.68
N ARG A 63 12.10 -12.24 10.81
CA ARG A 63 12.09 -11.84 9.40
C ARG A 63 11.68 -10.39 9.16
N HIS A 64 10.94 -9.78 10.10
CA HIS A 64 10.51 -8.38 9.98
C HIS A 64 11.68 -7.41 10.03
N SER A 65 12.78 -7.76 10.72
CA SER A 65 13.97 -6.91 10.86
C SER A 65 14.65 -6.55 9.53
N HIS A 66 14.48 -7.38 8.48
CA HIS A 66 15.08 -7.09 7.17
C HIS A 66 14.53 -5.81 6.51
N CYS A 67 13.27 -5.44 6.77
CA CYS A 67 12.64 -4.27 6.15
C CYS A 67 12.24 -3.20 7.17
N GLU A 68 12.01 -3.56 8.43
CA GLU A 68 11.44 -2.64 9.43
C GLU A 68 12.25 -1.37 9.61
N GLU A 69 13.57 -1.48 9.82
CA GLU A 69 14.44 -0.32 10.02
C GLU A 69 14.44 0.62 8.80
N LEU A 70 14.47 0.06 7.59
CA LEU A 70 14.39 0.84 6.35
C LEU A 70 13.05 1.56 6.22
N ILE A 71 11.95 0.85 6.49
CA ILE A 71 10.61 1.45 6.44
C ILE A 71 10.51 2.59 7.45
N CYS A 72 10.93 2.38 8.70
CA CYS A 72 10.92 3.42 9.73
C CYS A 72 11.77 4.63 9.35
N THR A 73 12.97 4.39 8.80
CA THR A 73 13.86 5.46 8.34
C THR A 73 13.22 6.31 7.23
N LEU A 74 12.53 5.67 6.29
CA LEU A 74 11.93 6.34 5.13
C LEU A 74 10.61 7.04 5.44
N THR A 75 9.85 6.54 6.44
CA THR A 75 8.52 7.06 6.76
C THR A 75 8.48 7.92 8.01
N GLY A 76 9.49 7.83 8.88
CA GLY A 76 9.51 8.46 10.19
C GLY A 76 8.67 7.72 11.25
N ALA A 77 8.13 6.53 10.94
CA ALA A 77 7.34 5.74 11.87
C ALA A 77 8.20 5.15 13.01
N GLU A 78 7.58 4.92 14.17
CA GLU A 78 8.25 4.28 15.33
C GLU A 78 8.52 2.80 15.09
N ALA A 79 7.63 2.10 14.36
CA ALA A 79 7.77 0.68 14.03
C ALA A 79 6.97 0.34 12.76
N ALA A 80 7.29 -0.83 12.17
CA ALA A 80 6.64 -1.32 10.98
C ALA A 80 6.49 -2.84 10.97
N ILE A 81 5.52 -3.33 10.19
CA ILE A 81 5.37 -4.74 9.83
C ILE A 81 4.95 -4.85 8.37
N ALA A 82 5.55 -5.80 7.65
CA ALA A 82 5.15 -6.11 6.27
C ALA A 82 4.48 -7.49 6.21
N VAL A 83 3.35 -7.54 5.50
CA VAL A 83 2.51 -8.73 5.28
C VAL A 83 2.24 -8.92 3.79
N ASN A 84 1.51 -9.96 3.43
CA ASN A 84 1.34 -10.47 2.07
C ASN A 84 0.80 -9.45 1.05
N ASN A 85 -0.13 -8.62 1.44
CA ASN A 85 -0.71 -7.53 0.63
C ASN A 85 -1.47 -6.54 1.52
N ASN A 86 -1.91 -5.41 0.95
CA ASN A 86 -2.57 -4.38 1.75
C ASN A 86 -3.97 -4.79 2.25
N ALA A 87 -4.71 -5.63 1.53
CA ALA A 87 -5.96 -6.19 2.02
C ALA A 87 -5.76 -7.01 3.30
N ALA A 88 -4.68 -7.80 3.34
CA ALA A 88 -4.26 -8.54 4.54
C ALA A 88 -3.84 -7.61 5.69
N ALA A 89 -3.20 -6.48 5.37
CA ALA A 89 -2.84 -5.47 6.35
C ALA A 89 -4.09 -4.84 7.00
N VAL A 90 -5.05 -4.40 6.19
CA VAL A 90 -6.34 -3.85 6.67
C VAL A 90 -7.07 -4.87 7.53
N MET A 91 -7.20 -6.11 7.05
CA MET A 91 -7.84 -7.20 7.81
C MET A 91 -7.16 -7.43 9.16
N MET A 92 -5.82 -7.42 9.20
CA MET A 92 -5.06 -7.66 10.43
C MET A 92 -5.22 -6.52 11.43
N VAL A 93 -5.21 -5.26 10.99
CA VAL A 93 -5.43 -4.09 11.85
C VAL A 93 -6.83 -4.11 12.43
N LEU A 94 -7.85 -4.30 11.62
CA LEU A 94 -9.24 -4.37 12.08
C LEU A 94 -9.47 -5.55 13.04
N ASN A 95 -8.91 -6.73 12.74
CA ASN A 95 -9.02 -7.90 13.61
C ASN A 95 -8.34 -7.72 14.96
N GLU A 96 -7.21 -7.02 15.03
CA GLU A 96 -6.48 -6.79 16.29
C GLU A 96 -7.16 -5.73 17.15
N PHE A 97 -7.64 -4.61 16.55
CA PHE A 97 -8.03 -3.43 17.30
C PHE A 97 -9.53 -3.16 17.33
N ALA A 98 -10.28 -3.65 16.33
CA ALA A 98 -11.72 -3.39 16.21
C ALA A 98 -12.60 -4.66 16.24
N ARG A 99 -12.03 -5.82 16.53
CA ARG A 99 -12.78 -7.07 16.61
C ARG A 99 -13.89 -7.01 17.64
N ASN A 100 -15.14 -7.27 17.20
CA ASN A 100 -16.38 -7.18 17.97
C ASN A 100 -16.63 -5.77 18.55
N ARG A 101 -16.01 -4.74 17.99
CA ARG A 101 -16.18 -3.34 18.35
C ARG A 101 -16.45 -2.51 17.11
N GLN A 102 -16.87 -1.26 17.31
CA GLN A 102 -17.18 -0.36 16.22
C GLN A 102 -15.94 0.28 15.59
N ALA A 103 -15.93 0.33 14.25
CA ALA A 103 -15.05 1.16 13.45
C ALA A 103 -15.89 2.13 12.63
N VAL A 104 -15.67 3.43 12.84
CA VAL A 104 -16.44 4.52 12.20
C VAL A 104 -15.74 4.93 10.91
N ILE A 105 -16.49 4.98 9.81
CA ILE A 105 -15.99 5.30 8.47
C ILE A 105 -16.94 6.21 7.71
N SER A 106 -16.41 7.11 6.88
CA SER A 106 -17.22 7.93 5.96
C SER A 106 -17.86 7.08 4.86
N ARG A 107 -19.13 7.34 4.55
CA ARG A 107 -19.80 6.73 3.37
C ARG A 107 -19.09 7.03 2.06
N GLY A 108 -18.47 8.19 1.92
CA GLY A 108 -17.67 8.55 0.75
C GLY A 108 -16.39 7.72 0.57
N GLU A 109 -15.98 7.00 1.62
CA GLU A 109 -14.77 6.17 1.65
C GLU A 109 -15.07 4.66 1.60
N LEU A 110 -16.33 4.26 1.42
CA LEU A 110 -16.73 2.87 1.20
C LEU A 110 -16.45 2.46 -0.25
N ILE A 111 -15.21 2.13 -0.52
CA ILE A 111 -14.71 1.90 -1.87
C ILE A 111 -14.64 0.42 -2.23
N GLU A 112 -14.71 0.14 -3.56
CA GLU A 112 -14.35 -1.15 -4.15
C GLU A 112 -13.09 -0.97 -5.01
N ILE A 113 -12.09 -1.81 -4.80
CA ILE A 113 -10.81 -1.77 -5.50
C ILE A 113 -10.49 -3.15 -6.11
N GLY A 114 -9.92 -3.16 -7.31
CA GLY A 114 -9.31 -4.35 -7.91
C GLY A 114 -10.26 -5.50 -8.21
N GLY A 115 -11.54 -5.21 -8.45
CA GLY A 115 -12.51 -6.16 -8.98
C GLY A 115 -13.34 -6.94 -7.95
N SER A 116 -13.04 -6.84 -6.65
CA SER A 116 -13.89 -7.45 -5.60
C SER A 116 -13.45 -7.12 -4.17
N PHE A 117 -12.42 -6.32 -3.97
CA PHE A 117 -12.05 -5.87 -2.63
C PHE A 117 -12.96 -4.70 -2.22
N ARG A 118 -13.82 -4.92 -1.25
CA ARG A 118 -14.74 -3.93 -0.69
C ARG A 118 -14.39 -3.71 0.77
N ILE A 119 -14.29 -2.46 1.18
CA ILE A 119 -14.05 -2.10 2.58
C ILE A 119 -15.09 -2.71 3.52
N PRO A 120 -16.42 -2.64 3.24
CA PRO A 120 -17.42 -3.29 4.08
C PRO A 120 -17.19 -4.79 4.26
N ASP A 121 -16.85 -5.51 3.19
CA ASP A 121 -16.65 -6.96 3.25
C ASP A 121 -15.44 -7.33 4.13
N ILE A 122 -14.36 -6.53 4.06
CA ILE A 122 -13.17 -6.74 4.90
C ILE A 122 -13.45 -6.40 6.37
N MET A 123 -14.23 -5.35 6.65
CA MET A 123 -14.65 -5.02 8.00
C MET A 123 -15.47 -6.16 8.62
N ASP A 124 -16.45 -6.67 7.90
CA ASP A 124 -17.27 -7.81 8.32
C ASP A 124 -16.43 -9.06 8.55
N PHE A 125 -15.56 -9.41 7.59
CA PHE A 125 -14.65 -10.55 7.70
C PHE A 125 -13.68 -10.45 8.88
N SER A 126 -13.33 -9.24 9.28
CA SER A 126 -12.48 -8.95 10.46
C SER A 126 -13.26 -8.98 11.77
N ASN A 127 -14.58 -9.19 11.73
CA ASN A 127 -15.52 -9.03 12.84
C ASN A 127 -15.49 -7.62 13.45
N ALA A 128 -15.23 -6.58 12.68
CA ALA A 128 -15.39 -5.19 13.07
C ALA A 128 -16.82 -4.72 12.75
N HIS A 129 -17.48 -4.07 13.69
CA HIS A 129 -18.80 -3.51 13.45
C HIS A 129 -18.68 -2.16 12.75
N MET A 130 -19.05 -2.12 11.47
CA MET A 130 -18.99 -0.90 10.66
C MET A 130 -20.07 0.10 11.11
N VAL A 131 -19.65 1.35 11.33
CA VAL A 131 -20.53 2.50 11.59
C VAL A 131 -20.28 3.55 10.52
N GLU A 132 -21.24 3.70 9.60
CA GLU A 132 -21.15 4.64 8.49
C GLU A 132 -21.59 6.04 8.92
N VAL A 133 -20.81 7.07 8.54
CA VAL A 133 -21.13 8.47 8.85
C VAL A 133 -21.15 9.34 7.59
N GLY A 134 -21.82 10.48 7.68
CA GLY A 134 -21.97 11.44 6.58
C GLY A 134 -22.81 10.90 5.42
N THR A 135 -22.52 11.41 4.23
CA THR A 135 -23.19 11.05 2.97
C THR A 135 -22.14 10.65 1.92
N THR A 136 -22.59 10.23 0.74
CA THR A 136 -21.68 9.82 -0.36
C THR A 136 -20.66 10.90 -0.74
N ASN A 137 -21.06 12.18 -0.70
CA ASN A 137 -20.23 13.29 -1.17
C ASN A 137 -19.80 14.26 -0.07
N LYS A 138 -20.39 14.18 1.13
CA LYS A 138 -20.04 15.07 2.26
C LYS A 138 -20.02 14.34 3.58
N THR A 139 -18.95 14.53 4.31
CA THR A 139 -18.80 14.08 5.69
C THR A 139 -18.13 15.19 6.48
N HIS A 140 -18.71 15.53 7.63
CA HIS A 140 -18.26 16.59 8.52
C HIS A 140 -17.65 16.00 9.80
N PRO A 141 -16.78 16.72 10.52
CA PRO A 141 -16.24 16.28 11.82
C PRO A 141 -17.33 15.91 12.82
N SER A 142 -18.45 16.67 12.85
CA SER A 142 -19.60 16.39 13.71
C SER A 142 -20.29 15.06 13.46
N ASP A 143 -20.20 14.51 12.23
CA ASP A 143 -20.76 13.21 11.91
C ASP A 143 -19.99 12.10 12.63
N TYR A 144 -18.64 12.20 12.65
CA TYR A 144 -17.78 11.30 13.41
C TYR A 144 -18.01 11.45 14.92
N GLU A 145 -17.99 12.69 15.44
CA GLU A 145 -18.18 12.97 16.87
C GLU A 145 -19.49 12.38 17.40
N SER A 146 -20.59 12.51 16.63
CA SER A 146 -21.92 12.02 16.99
C SER A 146 -22.02 10.49 16.97
N ALA A 147 -21.18 9.79 16.21
CA ALA A 147 -21.17 8.34 16.06
C ALA A 147 -20.33 7.63 17.11
N ILE A 148 -19.44 8.35 17.81
CA ILE A 148 -18.55 7.75 18.82
C ILE A 148 -19.35 7.31 20.04
N THR A 149 -19.16 6.06 20.44
CA THR A 149 -19.71 5.45 21.66
C THR A 149 -18.58 4.82 22.49
N SER A 150 -18.88 4.28 23.65
CA SER A 150 -17.94 3.50 24.46
C SER A 150 -17.41 2.26 23.73
N ASP A 151 -18.16 1.74 22.74
CA ASP A 151 -17.82 0.58 21.94
C ASP A 151 -16.96 0.91 20.71
N THR A 152 -16.81 2.18 20.37
CA THR A 152 -16.02 2.63 19.23
C THR A 152 -14.53 2.46 19.53
N ALA A 153 -13.85 1.63 18.72
CA ALA A 153 -12.42 1.33 18.82
C ALA A 153 -11.58 2.15 17.85
N MET A 154 -12.16 2.54 16.70
CA MET A 154 -11.37 3.08 15.60
C MET A 154 -12.16 4.10 14.77
N LEU A 155 -11.50 5.18 14.37
CA LEU A 155 -11.89 6.04 13.26
C LEU A 155 -11.05 5.59 12.05
N LEU A 156 -11.72 5.07 11.03
CA LEU A 156 -11.11 4.55 9.81
C LEU A 156 -11.22 5.60 8.71
N LYS A 157 -10.06 5.92 8.11
CA LYS A 157 -9.96 6.70 6.88
C LYS A 157 -9.48 5.80 5.75
N VAL A 158 -10.11 5.94 4.58
CA VAL A 158 -9.71 5.19 3.38
C VAL A 158 -9.45 6.17 2.24
N HIS A 159 -8.23 6.20 1.76
CA HIS A 159 -7.84 7.09 0.68
C HIS A 159 -8.40 6.61 -0.67
N THR A 160 -9.07 7.51 -1.40
CA THR A 160 -9.69 7.23 -2.70
C THR A 160 -8.68 7.37 -3.84
N SER A 161 -7.66 6.52 -3.87
CA SER A 161 -6.52 6.62 -4.78
C SER A 161 -6.84 6.36 -6.27
N ASN A 162 -7.97 5.72 -6.58
CA ASN A 162 -8.31 5.26 -7.92
C ASN A 162 -9.50 6.00 -8.57
N TYR A 163 -10.12 6.95 -7.87
CA TYR A 163 -11.15 7.83 -8.42
C TYR A 163 -11.20 9.16 -7.66
N ARG A 164 -11.91 10.15 -8.20
CA ARG A 164 -12.14 11.44 -7.57
C ARG A 164 -13.62 11.79 -7.58
N LEU A 165 -14.11 12.31 -6.45
CA LEU A 165 -15.39 12.99 -6.36
C LEU A 165 -15.16 14.48 -6.63
N ILE A 166 -15.84 15.03 -7.64
CA ILE A 166 -15.68 16.43 -8.04
C ILE A 166 -17.03 17.16 -7.90
N GLY A 167 -16.99 18.38 -7.37
CA GLY A 167 -18.17 19.23 -7.21
C GLY A 167 -18.43 19.57 -5.76
N PHE A 168 -19.67 19.40 -5.31
CA PHE A 168 -20.07 19.68 -3.91
C PHE A 168 -19.62 18.53 -2.97
N THR A 169 -18.33 18.47 -2.71
CA THR A 169 -17.72 17.41 -1.88
C THR A 169 -17.07 18.00 -0.64
N GLU A 170 -17.04 17.22 0.45
CA GLU A 170 -16.33 17.53 1.68
C GLU A 170 -15.92 16.23 2.36
N SER A 171 -14.69 16.16 2.82
CA SER A 171 -14.12 15.01 3.53
C SER A 171 -13.43 15.48 4.81
N VAL A 172 -13.32 14.61 5.78
CA VAL A 172 -12.60 14.88 7.04
C VAL A 172 -11.17 14.40 6.88
N GLU A 173 -10.22 15.29 7.11
CA GLU A 173 -8.81 14.95 7.03
C GLU A 173 -8.34 14.12 8.23
N ALA A 174 -7.29 13.31 8.06
CA ALA A 174 -6.77 12.45 9.12
C ALA A 174 -6.38 13.24 10.38
N LYS A 175 -5.83 14.44 10.24
CA LYS A 175 -5.49 15.34 11.36
C LYS A 175 -6.72 15.79 12.16
N GLU A 176 -7.86 15.99 11.52
CA GLU A 176 -9.12 16.32 12.18
C GLU A 176 -9.65 15.10 12.94
N LEU A 177 -9.60 13.91 12.34
CA LEU A 177 -9.93 12.65 13.02
C LEU A 177 -9.04 12.44 14.25
N LYS A 178 -7.74 12.74 14.14
CA LYS A 178 -6.81 12.65 15.26
C LYS A 178 -7.17 13.61 16.40
N ALA A 179 -7.60 14.82 16.06
CA ALA A 179 -8.04 15.79 17.07
C ALA A 179 -9.34 15.32 17.76
N ILE A 180 -10.27 14.70 17.04
CA ILE A 180 -11.49 14.10 17.61
C ILE A 180 -11.11 12.96 18.55
N ALA A 181 -10.26 12.03 18.09
CA ALA A 181 -9.80 10.90 18.89
C ALA A 181 -9.07 11.34 20.17
N ALA A 182 -8.22 12.38 20.10
CA ALA A 182 -7.51 12.91 21.26
C ALA A 182 -8.48 13.43 22.35
N ARG A 183 -9.49 14.23 21.96
CA ARG A 183 -10.54 14.70 22.90
C ARG A 183 -11.31 13.55 23.54
N GLU A 184 -11.64 12.53 22.75
CA GLU A 184 -12.32 11.35 23.26
C GLU A 184 -11.43 10.54 24.20
N ASN A 185 -10.14 10.39 23.90
CA ASN A 185 -9.19 9.65 24.72
C ASN A 185 -8.92 10.35 26.07
N GLU A 186 -8.88 11.69 26.11
CA GLU A 186 -8.88 12.44 27.37
C GLU A 186 -10.07 12.09 28.24
N ARG A 187 -11.27 11.98 27.65
CA ARG A 187 -12.49 11.58 28.35
C ARG A 187 -12.46 10.14 28.85
N ARG A 188 -11.94 9.20 28.01
CA ARG A 188 -11.83 7.78 28.33
C ARG A 188 -10.81 7.50 29.41
N SER A 189 -9.71 8.25 29.47
CA SER A 189 -8.67 8.08 30.48
C SER A 189 -9.20 8.20 31.91
N GLY A 190 -10.23 9.04 32.12
CA GLY A 190 -10.91 9.16 33.41
C GLY A 190 -11.82 7.99 33.78
N THR A 191 -12.16 7.12 32.83
CA THR A 191 -13.07 5.98 33.02
C THR A 191 -12.39 4.61 32.87
N GLY A 192 -11.09 4.60 32.52
CA GLY A 192 -10.35 3.36 32.27
C GLY A 192 -10.72 2.67 30.95
N GLY A 193 -11.31 3.41 29.99
CA GLY A 193 -11.61 2.91 28.65
C GLY A 193 -10.38 2.77 27.78
N GLU A 194 -10.44 1.90 26.77
CA GLU A 194 -9.38 1.79 25.76
C GLU A 194 -9.39 3.01 24.82
N ASP A 195 -8.19 3.38 24.34
CA ASP A 195 -8.02 4.50 23.42
C ASP A 195 -8.76 4.26 22.09
N LEU A 196 -9.34 5.34 21.57
CA LEU A 196 -9.88 5.43 20.23
C LEU A 196 -8.72 5.68 19.26
N LEU A 197 -8.51 4.77 18.32
CA LEU A 197 -7.42 4.84 17.37
C LEU A 197 -7.86 5.52 16.06
N VAL A 198 -6.92 6.18 15.39
CA VAL A 198 -7.08 6.65 14.00
C VAL A 198 -6.21 5.79 13.10
N TYR A 199 -6.83 5.14 12.12
CA TYR A 199 -6.17 4.29 11.15
C TYR A 199 -6.49 4.75 9.72
N GLU A 200 -5.47 4.87 8.88
CA GLU A 200 -5.64 5.19 7.46
C GLU A 200 -5.18 4.04 6.56
N ASP A 201 -6.10 3.54 5.72
CA ASP A 201 -5.77 2.75 4.54
C ASP A 201 -5.42 3.72 3.40
N LEU A 202 -4.13 4.04 3.28
CA LEU A 202 -3.62 4.91 2.23
C LEU A 202 -3.58 4.21 0.87
N GLY A 203 -3.29 2.93 0.85
CA GLY A 203 -3.31 2.06 -0.32
C GLY A 203 -2.23 2.32 -1.37
N SER A 204 -1.90 3.56 -1.70
CA SER A 204 -1.01 3.95 -2.82
C SER A 204 0.47 3.69 -2.56
N GLY A 205 0.95 3.91 -1.34
CA GLY A 205 2.33 3.67 -0.93
C GLY A 205 3.35 4.66 -1.48
N MET A 206 2.98 5.93 -1.64
CA MET A 206 3.88 6.98 -2.07
C MET A 206 4.83 7.35 -0.93
N LEU A 207 6.14 7.11 -1.10
CA LEU A 207 7.18 7.48 -0.12
C LEU A 207 7.83 8.84 -0.42
N LEU A 208 7.89 9.23 -1.68
CA LEU A 208 8.46 10.51 -2.12
C LEU A 208 7.45 11.24 -3.01
N PRO A 209 7.36 12.57 -2.94
CA PRO A 209 6.58 13.36 -3.87
C PRO A 209 7.00 13.10 -5.31
N LEU A 210 6.03 12.97 -6.21
CA LEU A 210 6.29 12.76 -7.63
C LEU A 210 6.71 14.08 -8.28
N ARG A 211 7.92 14.13 -8.84
CA ARG A 211 8.46 15.31 -9.53
C ARG A 211 7.60 15.71 -10.72
N GLY A 212 7.30 16.99 -10.83
CA GLY A 212 6.45 17.54 -11.88
C GLY A 212 4.97 17.24 -11.69
N LEU A 213 4.57 16.60 -10.59
CA LEU A 213 3.20 16.27 -10.23
C LEU A 213 2.82 16.76 -8.83
N GLU A 214 3.52 17.76 -8.31
CA GLU A 214 3.39 18.28 -6.92
C GLU A 214 1.97 18.80 -6.62
N GLY A 215 1.19 19.16 -7.63
CA GLY A 215 -0.22 19.58 -7.49
C GLY A 215 -1.24 18.45 -7.56
N TYR A 216 -0.81 17.20 -7.67
CA TYR A 216 -1.73 16.08 -7.90
C TYR A 216 -2.46 15.61 -6.64
N GLY A 217 -1.99 16.03 -5.44
CA GLY A 217 -2.67 15.80 -4.17
C GLY A 217 -2.66 14.35 -3.68
N GLU A 218 -1.73 13.51 -4.17
CA GLU A 218 -1.51 12.18 -3.60
C GLU A 218 -0.67 12.30 -2.33
N PRO A 219 -1.16 11.90 -1.15
CA PRO A 219 -0.41 12.03 0.09
C PRO A 219 0.73 11.00 0.18
N THR A 220 1.83 11.42 0.78
CA THR A 220 2.90 10.49 1.17
C THR A 220 2.55 9.76 2.46
N VAL A 221 3.21 8.62 2.69
CA VAL A 221 3.07 7.86 3.95
C VAL A 221 3.45 8.72 5.16
N THR A 222 4.47 9.58 5.04
CA THR A 222 4.91 10.48 6.11
C THR A 222 3.83 11.51 6.45
N GLU A 223 3.17 12.11 5.45
CA GLU A 223 2.07 13.06 5.66
C GLU A 223 0.86 12.39 6.31
N ALA A 224 0.51 11.17 5.89
CA ALA A 224 -0.58 10.39 6.48
C ALA A 224 -0.32 10.06 7.96
N LEU A 225 0.92 9.72 8.32
CA LEU A 225 1.32 9.43 9.70
C LEU A 225 1.15 10.61 10.66
N GLU A 226 1.19 11.85 10.19
CA GLU A 226 0.95 13.02 11.06
C GLU A 226 -0.46 13.04 11.65
N GLY A 227 -1.43 12.40 10.99
CA GLY A 227 -2.85 12.34 11.40
C GLY A 227 -3.29 10.99 11.95
N CYS A 228 -2.43 9.97 12.01
CA CYS A 228 -2.85 8.61 12.30
C CYS A 228 -1.98 7.93 13.37
N ASP A 229 -2.56 6.91 14.04
CA ASP A 229 -1.83 5.99 14.90
C ASP A 229 -1.22 4.85 14.11
N LEU A 230 -1.89 4.46 13.02
CA LEU A 230 -1.48 3.45 12.06
C LEU A 230 -1.82 3.90 10.64
N VAL A 231 -0.94 3.57 9.70
CA VAL A 231 -1.15 3.73 8.25
C VAL A 231 -0.80 2.43 7.57
N SER A 232 -1.59 2.00 6.58
CA SER A 232 -1.24 0.88 5.73
C SER A 232 -1.21 1.23 4.25
N PHE A 233 -0.35 0.54 3.49
CA PHE A 233 -0.18 0.79 2.07
C PHE A 233 0.40 -0.41 1.32
N SER A 234 0.29 -0.38 -0.02
CA SER A 234 0.74 -1.44 -0.91
C SER A 234 2.19 -1.25 -1.35
N GLY A 235 2.95 -2.34 -1.40
CA GLY A 235 4.31 -2.33 -1.93
C GLY A 235 4.39 -2.29 -3.46
N ASP A 236 3.39 -2.82 -4.16
CA ASP A 236 3.35 -3.02 -5.61
C ASP A 236 2.59 -1.94 -6.39
N LYS A 237 2.44 -0.76 -5.78
CA LYS A 237 1.85 0.42 -6.42
C LYS A 237 2.90 1.53 -6.58
N LEU A 238 2.67 2.72 -6.01
CA LEU A 238 3.59 3.87 -6.15
C LEU A 238 4.96 3.63 -5.49
N LEU A 239 5.03 2.77 -4.47
CA LEU A 239 6.31 2.33 -3.92
C LEU A 239 7.19 1.62 -4.97
N GLY A 240 6.61 0.98 -5.99
CA GLY A 240 7.36 0.33 -7.06
C GLY A 240 8.09 -0.95 -6.67
N GLY A 241 7.68 -1.56 -5.57
CA GLY A 241 8.23 -2.82 -5.04
C GLY A 241 7.40 -4.05 -5.37
N PRO A 242 7.65 -5.16 -4.66
CA PRO A 242 6.84 -6.37 -4.78
C PRO A 242 5.49 -6.21 -4.11
N GLN A 243 4.56 -7.14 -4.38
CA GLN A 243 3.32 -7.23 -3.62
C GLN A 243 3.62 -7.39 -2.13
N ALA A 244 3.19 -6.42 -1.35
CA ALA A 244 3.25 -6.42 0.10
C ALA A 244 2.16 -5.48 0.65
N GLY A 245 1.70 -5.73 1.88
CA GLY A 245 0.98 -4.77 2.70
C GLY A 245 1.91 -4.31 3.80
N ILE A 246 2.15 -3.03 3.89
CA ILE A 246 3.06 -2.45 4.88
C ILE A 246 2.20 -1.67 5.87
N ILE A 247 2.37 -1.93 7.16
CA ILE A 247 1.72 -1.21 8.24
C ILE A 247 2.79 -0.49 9.04
N VAL A 248 2.61 0.80 9.24
CA VAL A 248 3.52 1.69 9.98
C VAL A 248 2.74 2.45 11.04
N GLY A 249 3.42 2.88 12.10
CA GLY A 249 2.81 3.71 13.14
C GLY A 249 3.44 3.52 14.50
N ASN A 250 2.63 3.68 15.55
CA ASN A 250 3.05 3.63 16.95
C ASN A 250 3.60 2.25 17.31
N LYS A 251 4.77 2.21 17.93
CA LYS A 251 5.49 0.99 18.25
C LYS A 251 4.66 0.00 19.09
N CYS A 252 3.92 0.49 20.08
CA CYS A 252 3.10 -0.37 20.94
C CYS A 252 2.00 -1.10 20.15
N LEU A 253 1.42 -0.46 19.12
CA LEU A 253 0.40 -1.05 18.24
C LEU A 253 1.02 -2.06 17.27
N ILE A 254 2.14 -1.71 16.67
CA ILE A 254 2.85 -2.62 15.76
C ILE A 254 3.36 -3.86 16.49
N ASP A 255 3.84 -3.73 17.72
CA ASP A 255 4.27 -4.87 18.54
C ASP A 255 3.11 -5.83 18.91
N ARG A 256 1.88 -5.30 19.03
CA ARG A 256 0.66 -6.12 19.15
C ARG A 256 0.36 -6.86 17.85
N LEU A 257 0.39 -6.18 16.70
CA LEU A 257 0.20 -6.80 15.39
C LEU A 257 1.19 -7.93 15.14
N LYS A 258 2.47 -7.75 15.48
CA LYS A 258 3.50 -8.81 15.35
C LYS A 258 3.19 -10.07 16.17
N LYS A 259 2.43 -9.94 17.25
CA LYS A 259 2.01 -11.07 18.11
C LYS A 259 0.69 -11.71 17.66
N ASN A 260 -0.10 -11.04 16.83
CA ASN A 260 -1.34 -11.57 16.29
C ASN A 260 -1.06 -12.84 15.46
N PRO A 261 -1.84 -13.93 15.60
CA PRO A 261 -1.69 -15.14 14.79
C PRO A 261 -1.70 -14.90 13.28
N LEU A 262 -2.43 -13.88 12.81
CA LEU A 262 -2.47 -13.49 11.40
C LEU A 262 -1.11 -13.05 10.88
N ALA A 263 -0.24 -12.46 11.71
CA ALA A 263 1.12 -12.10 11.31
C ALA A 263 1.93 -13.31 10.82
N ARG A 264 1.65 -14.51 11.35
CA ARG A 264 2.26 -15.74 10.85
C ARG A 264 1.60 -16.26 9.57
N ALA A 265 0.28 -16.20 9.49
CA ALA A 265 -0.48 -16.68 8.32
C ALA A 265 -0.22 -15.81 7.07
N LEU A 266 -0.05 -14.50 7.27
CA LEU A 266 0.09 -13.48 6.23
C LEU A 266 1.56 -13.04 6.01
N ARG A 267 2.52 -13.75 6.55
CA ARG A 267 3.94 -13.39 6.47
C ARG A 267 4.50 -13.43 5.04
N LEU A 268 5.42 -12.54 4.76
CA LEU A 268 6.18 -12.54 3.50
C LEU A 268 7.14 -13.74 3.43
N ASP A 269 7.37 -14.24 2.22
CA ASP A 269 8.44 -15.19 1.91
C ASP A 269 9.80 -14.49 1.68
N LYS A 270 10.87 -15.28 1.56
CA LYS A 270 12.24 -14.75 1.42
C LYS A 270 12.48 -13.95 0.13
N MET A 271 11.80 -14.30 -0.96
CA MET A 271 11.97 -13.62 -2.25
C MET A 271 11.30 -12.26 -2.22
N THR A 272 10.09 -12.18 -1.66
CA THR A 272 9.37 -10.93 -1.48
C THR A 272 10.10 -9.99 -0.51
N ILE A 273 10.66 -10.51 0.60
CA ILE A 273 11.47 -9.71 1.53
C ILE A 273 12.71 -9.16 0.82
N ALA A 274 13.44 -9.98 0.05
CA ALA A 274 14.62 -9.53 -0.67
C ALA A 274 14.30 -8.44 -1.71
N ALA A 275 13.18 -8.60 -2.44
CA ALA A 275 12.72 -7.59 -3.39
C ALA A 275 12.33 -6.28 -2.68
N LEU A 276 11.58 -6.38 -1.56
CA LEU A 276 11.13 -5.22 -0.80
C LEU A 276 12.32 -4.47 -0.19
N GLU A 277 13.24 -5.18 0.47
CA GLU A 277 14.45 -4.60 1.05
C GLU A 277 15.28 -3.86 -0.02
N ALA A 278 15.53 -4.49 -1.16
CA ALA A 278 16.29 -3.90 -2.25
C ALA A 278 15.60 -2.66 -2.84
N THR A 279 14.29 -2.67 -2.95
CA THR A 279 13.49 -1.50 -3.39
C THR A 279 13.59 -0.36 -2.38
N LEU A 280 13.40 -0.63 -1.08
CA LEU A 280 13.49 0.37 -0.02
C LEU A 280 14.89 1.00 0.06
N ARG A 281 15.95 0.24 -0.19
CA ARG A 281 17.33 0.78 -0.23
C ARG A 281 17.53 1.81 -1.33
N LEU A 282 16.81 1.73 -2.46
CA LEU A 282 16.87 2.75 -3.51
C LEU A 282 16.31 4.09 -3.02
N TYR A 283 15.33 4.07 -2.15
CA TYR A 283 14.74 5.28 -1.57
C TYR A 283 15.64 6.04 -0.58
N LEU A 284 16.73 5.43 -0.10
CA LEU A 284 17.73 6.13 0.70
C LEU A 284 18.44 7.26 -0.08
N ASP A 285 18.36 7.21 -1.41
CA ASP A 285 18.80 8.25 -2.32
C ASP A 285 17.64 8.60 -3.27
N PRO A 286 16.94 9.73 -3.07
CA PRO A 286 15.76 10.10 -3.86
C PRO A 286 16.03 10.17 -5.38
N GLU A 287 17.24 10.57 -5.81
CA GLU A 287 17.61 10.60 -7.22
C GLU A 287 17.63 9.19 -7.81
N LYS A 288 18.27 8.26 -7.10
CA LYS A 288 18.30 6.85 -7.50
C LYS A 288 16.93 6.20 -7.50
N ALA A 289 16.04 6.57 -6.57
CA ALA A 289 14.68 6.08 -6.55
C ALA A 289 13.95 6.47 -7.85
N HIS A 290 13.99 7.74 -8.24
CA HIS A 290 13.36 8.22 -9.48
C HIS A 290 13.97 7.62 -10.75
N GLU A 291 15.27 7.36 -10.75
CA GLU A 291 15.98 6.80 -11.91
C GLU A 291 15.76 5.30 -12.08
N HIS A 292 15.82 4.54 -10.97
CA HIS A 292 15.92 3.08 -11.03
C HIS A 292 14.62 2.34 -10.73
N ILE A 293 13.66 2.97 -10.04
CA ILE A 293 12.36 2.34 -9.80
C ILE A 293 11.47 2.58 -11.02
N PRO A 294 11.10 1.53 -11.79
CA PRO A 294 10.42 1.70 -13.07
C PRO A 294 9.12 2.49 -12.98
N THR A 295 8.35 2.30 -11.92
CA THR A 295 7.09 3.04 -11.70
C THR A 295 7.34 4.54 -11.55
N LEU A 296 8.30 4.94 -10.71
CA LEU A 296 8.63 6.35 -10.52
C LEU A 296 9.21 6.97 -11.78
N HIS A 297 10.13 6.25 -12.44
CA HIS A 297 10.73 6.69 -13.69
C HIS A 297 9.68 6.97 -14.78
N MET A 298 8.73 6.05 -14.97
CA MET A 298 7.66 6.22 -15.96
C MET A 298 6.70 7.35 -15.62
N LEU A 299 6.37 7.54 -14.33
CA LEU A 299 5.44 8.58 -13.89
C LEU A 299 6.05 9.99 -13.97
N THR A 300 7.36 10.11 -13.86
CA THR A 300 8.07 11.40 -13.87
C THR A 300 8.84 11.65 -15.16
N ALA A 301 8.65 10.80 -16.19
CA ALA A 301 9.30 10.98 -17.48
C ALA A 301 8.86 12.30 -18.14
N PRO A 302 9.80 13.12 -18.67
CA PRO A 302 9.48 14.33 -19.41
C PRO A 302 8.61 14.00 -20.65
N VAL A 303 7.66 14.89 -20.97
CA VAL A 303 6.76 14.71 -22.11
C VAL A 303 7.54 14.56 -23.42
N GLU A 304 8.60 15.32 -23.58
CA GLU A 304 9.48 15.31 -24.76
C GLU A 304 10.13 13.94 -24.95
N ALA A 305 10.57 13.31 -23.87
CA ALA A 305 11.16 11.95 -23.91
C ALA A 305 10.12 10.89 -24.31
N VAL A 306 8.88 11.03 -23.83
CA VAL A 306 7.77 10.14 -24.20
C VAL A 306 7.39 10.33 -25.68
N GLU A 307 7.36 11.58 -26.18
CA GLU A 307 7.12 11.89 -27.59
C GLU A 307 8.20 11.29 -28.50
N GLU A 308 9.48 11.43 -28.15
CA GLU A 308 10.59 10.83 -28.90
C GLU A 308 10.47 9.31 -28.98
N GLN A 309 10.14 8.66 -27.86
CA GLN A 309 9.92 7.21 -27.82
C GLN A 309 8.73 6.77 -28.68
N ALA A 310 7.62 7.49 -28.59
CA ALA A 310 6.42 7.23 -29.39
C ALA A 310 6.71 7.37 -30.90
N GLU A 311 7.42 8.43 -31.30
CA GLU A 311 7.77 8.65 -32.70
C GLU A 311 8.77 7.60 -33.21
N SER A 312 9.73 7.18 -32.39
CA SER A 312 10.67 6.09 -32.71
C SER A 312 9.93 4.77 -32.92
N LEU A 313 9.01 4.45 -32.02
CA LEU A 313 8.16 3.25 -32.14
C LEU A 313 7.29 3.32 -33.40
N ARG A 314 6.65 4.45 -33.65
CA ARG A 314 5.83 4.67 -34.86
C ARG A 314 6.62 4.41 -36.13
N LYS A 315 7.85 4.94 -36.24
CA LYS A 315 8.74 4.72 -37.38
C LYS A 315 9.11 3.24 -37.55
N ALA A 316 9.48 2.56 -36.46
CA ALA A 316 9.85 1.16 -36.49
C ALA A 316 8.68 0.25 -36.92
N VAL A 317 7.47 0.51 -36.39
CA VAL A 317 6.25 -0.23 -36.75
C VAL A 317 5.89 0.04 -38.23
N SER A 318 5.89 1.31 -38.66
CA SER A 318 5.57 1.67 -40.07
C SER A 318 6.53 1.05 -41.07
N ALA A 319 7.80 0.83 -40.71
CA ALA A 319 8.77 0.15 -41.55
C ALA A 319 8.55 -1.39 -41.63
N SER A 320 7.81 -1.96 -40.67
CA SER A 320 7.64 -3.41 -40.53
C SER A 320 6.27 -3.93 -40.97
N VAL A 321 5.30 -3.04 -41.25
CA VAL A 321 3.95 -3.40 -41.65
C VAL A 321 3.57 -2.76 -42.98
N PRO A 322 2.69 -3.39 -43.81
CA PRO A 322 2.24 -2.84 -45.06
C PRO A 322 1.57 -1.49 -44.89
N GLU A 323 1.72 -0.63 -45.90
CA GLU A 323 1.09 0.71 -45.94
C GLU A 323 -0.42 0.62 -45.68
N GLY A 324 -0.95 1.44 -44.76
CA GLY A 324 -2.36 1.44 -44.34
C GLY A 324 -2.77 0.48 -43.23
N SER A 325 -1.84 -0.34 -42.71
CA SER A 325 -2.12 -1.25 -41.60
C SER A 325 -2.07 -0.58 -40.20
N CYS A 326 -1.49 0.62 -40.13
CA CYS A 326 -1.45 1.44 -38.90
C CYS A 326 -2.24 2.73 -39.13
N ARG A 327 -3.25 2.96 -38.34
CA ARG A 327 -3.94 4.24 -38.20
C ARG A 327 -3.76 4.78 -36.78
#